data_fd96ffa30a299b58c85b83921d335978
#
_entry.id   fd96ffa30a299b58c85b83921d335978
#
_cell.length_a   1.000
_cell.length_b   1.000
_cell.length_c   1.000
_cell.angle_alpha   90.00
_cell.angle_beta   90.00
_cell.angle_gamma   90.00
#
_symmetry.space_group_name_H-M   'P 1'
#
loop_
_entity.id
_entity.type
_entity.pdbx_description
1 polymer ?
#
loop_
_entity_poly.entity_id
_entity_poly.type
_entity_poly.pdbx_seq_one_letter_code
_entity_poly.pdbx_strand_id
1 'polypeptide(L)'
;MCFAKLKPLQKLKTASLSKFDRKGWWCVLNRIYIPEHYIPLLDEYDTQRAIAYIKQTFQEEFSSALNLKRVSAPLFVTEESGLNDNLNGYERPVSFDVPAVGTEVQVVHSLAKWKRLALKRYNFSVGNGLYTDMNAIRRDEELDNIHSIYVDQWDWEKIITRENRNLEYLKLIVRSIVTAICNTNDRLQVRYPQLHTKLSREVAFITTQELEDLYPDYDDHQRENAFVKDHPTACIMQIGGKLRSGKPHGGRAPDYDDWNLNCDIFFWNDVLGQALEISSMGIRVDAEAMDRQLTVSGCDDRRQLPFHKMLLEGKLPLTIGGGIGQSRLSMLMMGCAHIGEVQSSVWDPETVHACEAAGIKLL
;
A
#
# COMPACT_ATOMS: atom_id res chain seq x y z
N MET A 1 29.21 -4.79 -41.27
CA MET A 1 29.97 -3.56 -40.96
C MET A 1 29.08 -2.38 -41.25
N CYS A 2 28.52 -1.76 -40.25
CA CYS A 2 27.90 -0.44 -40.37
C CYS A 2 27.98 0.21 -38.97
N PHE A 3 28.97 1.04 -38.79
CA PHE A 3 29.15 1.86 -37.58
C PHE A 3 28.21 3.06 -37.66
N ALA A 4 27.19 3.11 -36.81
CA ALA A 4 26.40 4.32 -36.61
C ALA A 4 27.15 5.29 -35.68
N LYS A 5 27.41 6.49 -36.17
CA LYS A 5 28.12 7.59 -35.49
C LYS A 5 27.24 8.11 -34.33
N LEU A 6 27.74 8.02 -33.13
CA LEU A 6 27.22 8.74 -31.96
C LEU A 6 27.44 10.24 -32.11
N LYS A 7 26.40 11.04 -32.00
CA LYS A 7 26.47 12.50 -31.88
C LYS A 7 26.92 12.88 -30.46
N PRO A 8 27.73 13.93 -30.28
CA PRO A 8 28.19 14.35 -28.96
C PRO A 8 27.06 15.00 -28.17
N LEU A 9 26.95 14.61 -26.87
CA LEU A 9 26.09 15.21 -25.88
C LEU A 9 26.38 16.71 -25.73
N GLN A 10 25.37 17.53 -25.96
CA GLN A 10 25.40 18.94 -25.63
C GLN A 10 25.52 19.12 -24.12
N LYS A 11 26.50 19.95 -23.72
CA LYS A 11 26.69 20.38 -22.32
C LYS A 11 25.42 21.00 -21.76
N LEU A 12 24.76 20.31 -20.80
CA LEU A 12 23.78 20.93 -19.95
C LEU A 12 24.44 21.98 -19.06
N LYS A 13 23.96 23.21 -19.14
CA LYS A 13 24.39 24.34 -18.31
C LYS A 13 24.07 24.01 -16.87
N THR A 14 25.07 24.09 -16.00
CA THR A 14 24.96 24.09 -14.56
C THR A 14 23.97 25.16 -14.12
N ALA A 15 22.80 24.75 -13.62
CA ALA A 15 21.89 25.63 -12.93
C ALA A 15 22.47 25.95 -11.55
N SER A 16 22.53 27.24 -11.23
CA SER A 16 23.18 27.80 -10.07
C SER A 16 22.53 27.36 -8.76
N LEU A 17 23.32 26.81 -7.87
CA LEU A 17 23.06 26.69 -6.43
C LEU A 17 22.86 28.09 -5.83
N SER A 18 21.66 28.45 -5.40
CA SER A 18 21.47 29.50 -4.39
C SER A 18 20.04 29.52 -3.87
N LYS A 19 19.82 29.12 -2.62
CA LYS A 19 19.36 30.00 -1.52
C LYS A 19 19.15 29.15 -0.27
N PHE A 20 19.98 29.38 0.71
CA PHE A 20 19.78 28.99 2.10
C PHE A 20 18.55 29.72 2.65
N ASP A 21 17.53 28.99 3.11
CA ASP A 21 16.52 29.54 4.01
C ASP A 21 16.97 29.31 5.45
N ARG A 22 16.77 30.35 6.32
CA ARG A 22 17.29 30.40 7.68
C ARG A 22 16.65 29.39 8.67
N LYS A 23 15.96 28.39 8.18
CA LYS A 23 15.35 27.34 9.00
C LYS A 23 16.02 25.97 8.87
N GLY A 24 17.21 25.88 8.28
CA GLY A 24 17.97 24.62 8.21
C GLY A 24 17.37 23.57 7.26
N TRP A 25 16.45 23.94 6.40
CA TRP A 25 15.85 23.03 5.42
C TRP A 25 16.57 23.18 4.08
N TRP A 26 17.13 22.10 3.59
CA TRP A 26 17.56 22.01 2.19
C TRP A 26 16.29 21.98 1.33
N CYS A 27 15.90 23.12 0.79
CA CYS A 27 14.88 23.19 -0.23
C CYS A 27 15.54 22.74 -1.55
N VAL A 28 15.61 21.44 -1.75
CA VAL A 28 15.87 20.87 -3.06
C VAL A 28 14.51 20.81 -3.76
N LEU A 29 14.46 21.17 -5.02
CA LEU A 29 13.31 21.05 -5.94
C LEU A 29 12.92 19.56 -6.16
N ASN A 30 13.01 18.68 -5.16
CA ASN A 30 12.99 17.25 -5.32
C ASN A 30 12.03 16.58 -4.38
N ARG A 31 11.39 15.56 -4.91
CA ARG A 31 10.47 14.63 -4.27
C ARG A 31 11.11 13.79 -3.15
N ILE A 32 12.45 13.85 -3.03
CA ILE A 32 13.22 13.08 -2.05
C ILE A 32 13.66 13.98 -0.90
N TYR A 33 13.26 13.60 0.30
CA TYR A 33 13.69 14.19 1.55
C TYR A 33 14.64 13.25 2.29
N ILE A 34 15.82 13.72 2.63
CA ILE A 34 16.78 12.97 3.45
C ILE A 34 17.02 13.76 4.73
N PRO A 35 16.73 13.17 5.91
CA PRO A 35 16.96 13.82 7.17
C PRO A 35 18.43 14.19 7.37
N GLU A 36 18.69 15.37 7.94
CA GLU A 36 20.05 15.78 8.30
C GLU A 36 20.67 14.75 9.26
N HIS A 37 21.93 14.35 8.98
CA HIS A 37 22.66 13.34 9.75
C HIS A 37 22.05 11.93 9.73
N TYR A 38 21.16 11.62 8.80
CA TYR A 38 20.66 10.25 8.63
C TYR A 38 21.82 9.28 8.33
N ILE A 39 21.87 8.16 9.04
CA ILE A 39 22.82 7.08 8.82
C ILE A 39 22.04 5.77 8.89
N PRO A 40 22.12 4.88 7.86
CA PRO A 40 21.55 3.54 7.92
C PRO A 40 22.06 2.77 9.14
N LEU A 41 21.16 2.12 9.88
CA LEU A 41 21.48 1.39 11.12
C LEU A 41 22.07 -0.01 10.87
N LEU A 42 21.87 -0.54 9.66
CA LEU A 42 22.42 -1.83 9.22
C LEU A 42 23.24 -1.65 7.94
N ASP A 43 24.24 -2.48 7.76
CA ASP A 43 24.90 -2.62 6.46
C ASP A 43 24.01 -3.41 5.49
N GLU A 44 24.40 -3.50 4.22
CA GLU A 44 23.60 -4.13 3.16
C GLU A 44 23.36 -5.63 3.41
N TYR A 45 24.35 -6.32 3.97
CA TYR A 45 24.23 -7.75 4.26
C TYR A 45 23.24 -8.01 5.40
N ASP A 46 23.36 -7.27 6.50
CA ASP A 46 22.41 -7.38 7.62
C ASP A 46 21.03 -6.83 7.26
N THR A 47 20.94 -5.82 6.38
CA THR A 47 19.68 -5.34 5.80
C THR A 47 18.93 -6.47 5.09
N GLN A 48 19.58 -7.23 4.22
CA GLN A 48 18.95 -8.37 3.52
C GLN A 48 18.48 -9.46 4.50
N ARG A 49 19.26 -9.73 5.54
CA ARG A 49 18.88 -10.70 6.58
C ARG A 49 17.73 -10.21 7.45
N ALA A 50 17.69 -8.91 7.75
CA ALA A 50 16.60 -8.29 8.50
C ALA A 50 15.29 -8.32 7.69
N ILE A 51 15.33 -8.00 6.40
CA ILE A 51 14.17 -8.10 5.49
C ILE A 51 13.62 -9.53 5.49
N ALA A 52 14.49 -10.54 5.32
CA ALA A 52 14.07 -11.94 5.33
C ALA A 52 13.44 -12.34 6.68
N TYR A 53 14.02 -11.88 7.79
CA TYR A 53 13.51 -12.13 9.14
C TYR A 53 12.15 -11.44 9.38
N ILE A 54 11.99 -10.17 8.97
CA ILE A 54 10.72 -9.43 9.05
C ILE A 54 9.65 -10.19 8.28
N LYS A 55 9.94 -10.54 7.02
CA LYS A 55 8.96 -11.22 6.15
C LYS A 55 8.51 -12.56 6.74
N GLN A 56 9.43 -13.39 7.19
CA GLN A 56 9.08 -14.67 7.80
C GLN A 56 8.30 -14.49 9.11
N THR A 57 8.79 -13.65 10.02
CA THR A 57 8.17 -13.46 11.33
C THR A 57 6.76 -12.87 11.21
N PHE A 58 6.60 -11.84 10.35
CA PHE A 58 5.31 -11.23 10.16
C PHE A 58 4.29 -12.18 9.52
N GLN A 59 4.70 -12.99 8.54
CA GLN A 59 3.80 -13.99 7.94
C GLN A 59 3.29 -14.99 8.98
N GLU A 60 4.13 -15.43 9.92
CA GLU A 60 3.74 -16.34 11.01
C GLU A 60 2.75 -15.69 11.97
N GLU A 61 3.08 -14.50 12.49
CA GLU A 61 2.24 -13.73 13.41
C GLU A 61 0.88 -13.38 12.78
N PHE A 62 0.90 -12.84 11.58
CA PHE A 62 -0.26 -12.36 10.84
C PHE A 62 -1.20 -13.49 10.41
N SER A 63 -0.64 -14.57 9.83
CA SER A 63 -1.46 -15.70 9.37
C SER A 63 -2.11 -16.45 10.54
N SER A 64 -1.41 -16.52 11.67
CA SER A 64 -1.96 -17.09 12.90
C SER A 64 -3.08 -16.21 13.47
N ALA A 65 -2.85 -14.90 13.60
CA ALA A 65 -3.82 -13.96 14.17
C ALA A 65 -5.16 -13.93 13.41
N LEU A 66 -5.12 -14.04 12.08
CA LEU A 66 -6.32 -13.94 11.23
C LEU A 66 -6.81 -15.29 10.68
N ASN A 67 -6.15 -16.40 11.01
CA ASN A 67 -6.46 -17.75 10.49
C ASN A 67 -6.40 -17.81 8.95
N LEU A 68 -5.25 -17.43 8.41
CA LEU A 68 -5.00 -17.35 6.97
C LEU A 68 -4.12 -18.52 6.50
N LYS A 69 -4.34 -18.95 5.25
CA LYS A 69 -3.49 -19.92 4.56
C LYS A 69 -2.82 -19.25 3.36
N ARG A 70 -1.52 -19.47 3.19
CA ARG A 70 -0.80 -18.99 2.02
C ARG A 70 -1.27 -19.73 0.78
N VAL A 71 -1.54 -18.98 -0.31
CA VAL A 71 -1.93 -19.54 -1.61
C VAL A 71 -1.07 -18.96 -2.72
N SER A 72 -1.01 -19.65 -3.86
CA SER A 72 -0.45 -19.12 -5.10
C SER A 72 -1.45 -18.17 -5.76
N ALA A 73 -0.99 -17.05 -6.25
CA ALA A 73 -1.81 -16.04 -6.94
C ALA A 73 -1.21 -15.68 -8.30
N PRO A 74 -2.01 -15.15 -9.25
CA PRO A 74 -1.52 -14.73 -10.54
C PRO A 74 -0.70 -13.44 -10.42
N LEU A 75 0.36 -13.33 -11.22
CA LEU A 75 1.08 -12.08 -11.45
C LEU A 75 0.37 -11.17 -12.47
N PHE A 76 -0.38 -11.80 -13.39
CA PHE A 76 -1.10 -11.11 -14.46
C PHE A 76 -2.45 -11.79 -14.72
N VAL A 77 -3.39 -11.03 -15.26
CA VAL A 77 -4.75 -11.46 -15.60
C VAL A 77 -5.14 -10.88 -16.96
N THR A 78 -6.17 -11.44 -17.60
CA THR A 78 -6.74 -10.83 -18.81
C THR A 78 -7.67 -9.68 -18.43
N GLU A 79 -7.80 -8.68 -19.30
CA GLU A 79 -8.71 -7.56 -19.10
C GLU A 79 -10.17 -8.02 -18.98
N GLU A 80 -10.59 -8.94 -19.83
CA GLU A 80 -11.97 -9.46 -19.88
C GLU A 80 -12.40 -10.18 -18.59
N SER A 81 -11.44 -10.62 -17.77
CA SER A 81 -11.74 -11.22 -16.47
C SER A 81 -12.37 -10.24 -15.49
N GLY A 82 -12.09 -8.93 -15.65
CA GLY A 82 -12.50 -7.87 -14.73
C GLY A 82 -11.84 -7.97 -13.35
N LEU A 83 -10.75 -8.76 -13.22
CA LEU A 83 -10.09 -9.03 -11.94
C LEU A 83 -9.01 -8.02 -11.59
N ASN A 84 -8.45 -7.31 -12.59
CA ASN A 84 -7.46 -6.27 -12.29
C ASN A 84 -8.13 -5.08 -11.60
N ASP A 85 -7.34 -4.34 -10.84
CA ASP A 85 -7.74 -3.10 -10.20
C ASP A 85 -7.40 -1.91 -11.11
N ASN A 86 -8.34 -0.96 -11.23
CA ASN A 86 -8.11 0.27 -11.97
C ASN A 86 -7.64 1.40 -11.04
N LEU A 87 -7.33 1.10 -9.79
CA LEU A 87 -6.93 2.06 -8.76
C LEU A 87 -7.87 3.28 -8.74
N ASN A 88 -7.36 4.47 -9.07
CA ASN A 88 -8.16 5.70 -9.19
C ASN A 88 -8.83 5.88 -10.56
N GLY A 89 -8.55 4.97 -11.52
CA GLY A 89 -9.20 4.92 -12.83
C GLY A 89 -8.42 5.56 -13.98
N TYR A 90 -7.25 6.13 -13.71
CA TYR A 90 -6.35 6.72 -14.73
C TYR A 90 -5.01 6.00 -14.86
N GLU A 91 -4.64 5.18 -13.90
CA GLU A 91 -3.41 4.40 -13.93
C GLU A 91 -3.48 3.32 -15.01
N ARG A 92 -2.44 3.26 -15.83
CA ARG A 92 -2.34 2.32 -16.94
C ARG A 92 -1.65 1.03 -16.49
N PRO A 93 -2.24 -0.16 -16.69
CA PRO A 93 -1.55 -1.41 -16.41
C PRO A 93 -0.35 -1.60 -17.35
N VAL A 94 0.64 -2.37 -16.91
CA VAL A 94 1.65 -2.94 -17.79
C VAL A 94 1.05 -4.16 -18.47
N SER A 95 0.90 -4.11 -19.79
CA SER A 95 0.32 -5.19 -20.58
C SER A 95 1.31 -5.74 -21.61
N PHE A 96 1.10 -6.98 -22.00
CA PHE A 96 1.87 -7.67 -23.03
C PHE A 96 1.05 -8.80 -23.68
N ASP A 97 1.37 -9.13 -24.91
CA ASP A 97 0.77 -10.22 -25.63
C ASP A 97 1.33 -11.58 -25.18
N VAL A 98 0.45 -12.59 -25.17
CA VAL A 98 0.82 -14.00 -24.88
C VAL A 98 0.38 -14.87 -26.05
N PRO A 99 1.24 -15.13 -27.04
CA PRO A 99 0.87 -15.86 -28.24
C PRO A 99 0.23 -17.24 -27.99
N ALA A 100 0.70 -17.94 -26.96
CA ALA A 100 0.14 -19.24 -26.56
C ALA A 100 -1.30 -19.19 -26.04
N VAL A 101 -1.73 -18.03 -25.55
CA VAL A 101 -3.10 -17.80 -25.02
C VAL A 101 -3.95 -17.08 -26.06
N GLY A 102 -3.33 -16.39 -27.01
CA GLY A 102 -4.00 -15.65 -28.07
C GLY A 102 -4.66 -14.35 -27.62
N THR A 103 -4.23 -13.80 -26.46
CA THR A 103 -4.75 -12.53 -25.92
C THR A 103 -3.66 -11.74 -25.19
N GLU A 104 -3.95 -10.49 -24.94
CA GLU A 104 -3.14 -9.61 -24.08
C GLU A 104 -3.47 -9.87 -22.60
N VAL A 105 -2.46 -9.78 -21.75
CA VAL A 105 -2.59 -9.87 -20.30
C VAL A 105 -1.99 -8.63 -19.64
N GLN A 106 -2.47 -8.32 -18.44
CA GLN A 106 -2.08 -7.16 -17.65
C GLN A 106 -1.44 -7.62 -16.34
N VAL A 107 -0.29 -7.08 -15.99
CA VAL A 107 0.28 -7.23 -14.64
C VAL A 107 -0.71 -6.61 -13.65
N VAL A 108 -0.97 -7.31 -12.55
CA VAL A 108 -1.96 -6.85 -11.56
C VAL A 108 -1.52 -5.56 -10.88
N HIS A 109 -2.48 -4.67 -10.62
CA HIS A 109 -2.32 -3.53 -9.71
C HIS A 109 -2.68 -3.90 -8.27
N SER A 110 -3.67 -4.79 -8.09
CA SER A 110 -4.02 -5.43 -6.83
C SER A 110 -4.71 -6.77 -7.08
N LEU A 111 -4.82 -7.59 -6.05
CA LEU A 111 -5.52 -8.88 -6.08
C LEU A 111 -6.87 -8.84 -5.35
N ALA A 112 -7.40 -7.66 -5.02
CA ALA A 112 -8.61 -7.52 -4.20
C ALA A 112 -9.79 -8.36 -4.71
N LYS A 113 -10.09 -8.29 -6.00
CA LYS A 113 -11.18 -9.06 -6.60
C LYS A 113 -10.84 -10.55 -6.77
N TRP A 114 -9.59 -10.84 -7.17
CA TRP A 114 -9.14 -12.22 -7.36
C TRP A 114 -9.19 -13.03 -6.07
N LYS A 115 -8.75 -12.47 -4.94
CA LYS A 115 -8.74 -13.15 -3.63
C LYS A 115 -10.11 -13.66 -3.22
N ARG A 116 -11.14 -12.82 -3.38
CA ARG A 116 -12.51 -13.18 -3.07
C ARG A 116 -13.04 -14.31 -3.95
N LEU A 117 -12.69 -14.29 -5.25
CA LEU A 117 -13.00 -15.37 -6.18
C LEU A 117 -12.26 -16.66 -5.81
N ALA A 118 -10.98 -16.54 -5.41
CA ALA A 118 -10.15 -17.68 -4.99
C ALA A 118 -10.70 -18.36 -3.73
N LEU A 119 -11.16 -17.60 -2.73
CA LEU A 119 -11.82 -18.16 -1.54
C LEU A 119 -13.00 -19.07 -1.91
N LYS A 120 -13.84 -18.62 -2.85
CA LYS A 120 -14.94 -19.45 -3.37
C LYS A 120 -14.42 -20.67 -4.13
N ARG A 121 -13.48 -20.46 -5.08
CA ARG A 121 -12.92 -21.52 -5.94
C ARG A 121 -12.26 -22.63 -5.12
N TYR A 122 -11.56 -22.25 -4.05
CA TYR A 122 -10.83 -23.19 -3.19
C TYR A 122 -11.66 -23.69 -2.00
N ASN A 123 -12.95 -23.36 -1.99
CA ASN A 123 -13.92 -23.83 -0.99
C ASN A 123 -13.51 -23.53 0.47
N PHE A 124 -13.04 -22.31 0.71
CA PHE A 124 -12.76 -21.84 2.08
C PHE A 124 -14.06 -21.70 2.89
N SER A 125 -13.98 -22.02 4.17
CA SER A 125 -15.10 -21.89 5.10
C SER A 125 -15.09 -20.54 5.83
N VAL A 126 -16.24 -20.16 6.41
CA VAL A 126 -16.38 -18.95 7.24
C VAL A 126 -15.35 -18.95 8.36
N GLY A 127 -14.75 -17.80 8.62
CA GLY A 127 -13.72 -17.62 9.65
C GLY A 127 -12.31 -17.97 9.18
N ASN A 128 -12.16 -18.57 8.00
CA ASN A 128 -10.86 -18.85 7.37
C ASN A 128 -10.60 -17.87 6.23
N GLY A 129 -9.33 -17.66 5.94
CA GLY A 129 -8.90 -16.78 4.86
C GLY A 129 -7.63 -17.26 4.17
N LEU A 130 -7.25 -16.51 3.15
CA LEU A 130 -6.01 -16.69 2.41
C LEU A 130 -5.13 -15.46 2.49
N TYR A 131 -3.83 -15.63 2.27
CA TYR A 131 -2.91 -14.57 1.91
C TYR A 131 -1.95 -15.03 0.82
N THR A 132 -1.36 -14.08 0.14
CA THR A 132 -0.35 -14.32 -0.87
C THR A 132 0.69 -13.21 -0.90
N ASP A 133 1.86 -13.50 -1.44
CA ASP A 133 2.84 -12.46 -1.79
C ASP A 133 2.43 -11.90 -3.16
N MET A 134 1.87 -10.70 -3.17
CA MET A 134 1.51 -9.98 -4.38
C MET A 134 2.69 -9.13 -4.84
N ASN A 135 2.97 -9.19 -6.14
CA ASN A 135 3.88 -8.29 -6.82
C ASN A 135 3.10 -7.51 -7.89
N ALA A 136 3.18 -6.20 -7.87
CA ALA A 136 2.49 -5.32 -8.80
C ALA A 136 3.46 -4.30 -9.41
N ILE A 137 3.11 -3.77 -10.57
CA ILE A 137 3.85 -2.70 -11.24
C ILE A 137 2.89 -1.54 -11.46
N ARG A 138 3.17 -0.41 -10.82
CA ARG A 138 2.47 0.85 -11.00
C ARG A 138 3.32 1.77 -11.87
N ARG A 139 3.23 1.62 -13.18
CA ARG A 139 4.10 2.29 -14.16
C ARG A 139 4.00 3.82 -14.17
N ASP A 140 2.89 4.37 -13.71
CA ASP A 140 2.62 5.80 -13.66
C ASP A 140 2.80 6.38 -12.24
N GLU A 141 3.44 5.63 -11.31
CA GLU A 141 3.70 6.07 -9.93
C GLU A 141 4.71 7.21 -9.88
N GLU A 142 4.42 8.20 -9.05
CA GLU A 142 5.39 9.24 -8.73
C GLU A 142 6.35 8.75 -7.66
N LEU A 143 7.64 8.70 -8.00
CA LEU A 143 8.69 8.21 -7.11
C LEU A 143 9.02 9.25 -6.04
N ASP A 144 9.09 8.80 -4.78
CA ASP A 144 9.53 9.58 -3.63
C ASP A 144 10.17 8.65 -2.59
N ASN A 145 10.29 9.09 -1.34
CA ASN A 145 10.88 8.30 -0.26
C ASN A 145 10.14 7.00 0.03
N ILE A 146 8.83 6.92 -0.20
CA ILE A 146 7.94 5.82 0.20
C ILE A 146 7.20 5.17 -0.96
N HIS A 147 7.33 5.71 -2.19
CA HIS A 147 6.70 5.20 -3.39
C HIS A 147 7.71 4.63 -4.39
N SER A 148 7.40 3.47 -4.95
CA SER A 148 8.16 2.77 -5.98
C SER A 148 7.21 2.27 -7.06
N ILE A 149 7.71 2.15 -8.30
CA ILE A 149 6.96 1.50 -9.38
C ILE A 149 6.71 0.02 -9.12
N TYR A 150 7.55 -0.62 -8.29
CA TYR A 150 7.35 -1.97 -7.82
C TYR A 150 6.64 -1.96 -6.46
N VAL A 151 5.51 -2.66 -6.36
CA VAL A 151 4.72 -2.78 -5.14
C VAL A 151 4.66 -4.23 -4.71
N ASP A 152 5.11 -4.51 -3.48
CA ASP A 152 5.04 -5.81 -2.85
C ASP A 152 4.14 -5.78 -1.62
N GLN A 153 3.16 -6.68 -1.57
CA GLN A 153 2.20 -6.73 -0.46
C GLN A 153 1.97 -8.15 0.02
N TRP A 154 1.70 -8.32 1.33
CA TRP A 154 0.90 -9.45 1.78
C TRP A 154 -0.56 -9.10 1.52
N ASP A 155 -1.07 -9.67 0.46
CA ASP A 155 -2.45 -9.46 0.04
C ASP A 155 -3.31 -10.56 0.62
N TRP A 156 -4.35 -10.21 1.39
CA TRP A 156 -5.13 -11.16 2.19
C TRP A 156 -6.63 -10.95 2.07
N GLU A 157 -7.39 -12.02 2.34
CA GLU A 157 -8.85 -12.00 2.30
C GLU A 157 -9.40 -13.10 3.20
N LYS A 158 -10.45 -12.81 4.00
CA LYS A 158 -11.08 -13.74 4.95
C LYS A 158 -12.58 -13.74 4.79
N ILE A 159 -13.22 -14.94 4.83
CA ILE A 159 -14.68 -15.07 4.79
C ILE A 159 -15.26 -14.68 6.15
N ILE A 160 -16.28 -13.83 6.13
CA ILE A 160 -17.00 -13.36 7.32
C ILE A 160 -18.49 -13.69 7.23
N THR A 161 -19.18 -13.63 8.36
CA THR A 161 -20.64 -13.71 8.37
C THR A 161 -21.27 -12.33 8.12
N ARG A 162 -22.58 -12.29 7.93
CA ARG A 162 -23.31 -11.02 7.79
C ARG A 162 -23.27 -10.19 9.07
N GLU A 163 -23.31 -10.84 10.22
CA GLU A 163 -23.22 -10.20 11.54
C GLU A 163 -21.88 -9.52 11.77
N ASN A 164 -20.80 -10.01 11.13
CA ASN A 164 -19.47 -9.41 11.19
C ASN A 164 -19.30 -8.19 10.25
N ARG A 165 -20.33 -7.86 9.44
CA ARG A 165 -20.27 -6.75 8.50
C ARG A 165 -20.58 -5.42 9.21
N ASN A 166 -19.67 -4.98 10.08
CA ASN A 166 -19.82 -3.76 10.88
C ASN A 166 -18.44 -3.17 11.27
N LEU A 167 -18.42 -1.92 11.74
CA LEU A 167 -17.21 -1.20 12.13
C LEU A 167 -16.48 -1.83 13.31
N GLU A 168 -17.20 -2.44 14.27
CA GLU A 168 -16.54 -3.04 15.43
C GLU A 168 -15.73 -4.27 15.05
N TYR A 169 -16.21 -5.06 14.10
CA TYR A 169 -15.44 -6.17 13.54
C TYR A 169 -14.24 -5.68 12.73
N LEU A 170 -14.40 -4.61 11.94
CA LEU A 170 -13.28 -3.96 11.24
C LEU A 170 -12.19 -3.53 12.23
N LYS A 171 -12.56 -2.83 13.30
CA LYS A 171 -11.63 -2.39 14.36
C LYS A 171 -10.94 -3.56 15.06
N LEU A 172 -11.64 -4.66 15.30
CA LEU A 172 -11.07 -5.89 15.86
C LEU A 172 -9.95 -6.45 14.97
N ILE A 173 -10.20 -6.54 13.68
CA ILE A 173 -9.21 -7.02 12.70
C ILE A 173 -8.02 -6.08 12.62
N VAL A 174 -8.24 -4.75 12.61
CA VAL A 174 -7.16 -3.75 12.63
C VAL A 174 -6.26 -3.94 13.86
N ARG A 175 -6.84 -4.09 15.07
CA ARG A 175 -6.04 -4.34 16.28
C ARG A 175 -5.24 -5.64 16.21
N SER A 176 -5.78 -6.68 15.58
CA SER A 176 -5.06 -7.95 15.38
C SER A 176 -3.85 -7.77 14.44
N ILE A 177 -4.02 -7.02 13.35
CA ILE A 177 -2.93 -6.71 12.40
C ILE A 177 -1.84 -5.87 13.10
N VAL A 178 -2.23 -4.79 13.79
CA VAL A 178 -1.29 -3.93 14.54
C VAL A 178 -0.52 -4.73 15.59
N THR A 179 -1.19 -5.65 16.28
CA THR A 179 -0.53 -6.55 17.24
C THR A 179 0.53 -7.42 16.56
N ALA A 180 0.23 -8.02 15.41
CA ALA A 180 1.19 -8.82 14.64
C ALA A 180 2.38 -7.99 14.16
N ILE A 181 2.14 -6.74 13.72
CA ILE A 181 3.20 -5.78 13.34
C ILE A 181 4.10 -5.49 14.54
N CYS A 182 3.53 -5.12 15.68
CA CYS A 182 4.33 -4.81 16.89
C CYS A 182 5.09 -6.03 17.41
N ASN A 183 4.50 -7.23 17.41
CA ASN A 183 5.20 -8.45 17.79
C ASN A 183 6.40 -8.72 16.88
N THR A 184 6.25 -8.50 15.58
CA THR A 184 7.34 -8.64 14.61
C THR A 184 8.47 -7.64 14.91
N ASN A 185 8.13 -6.39 15.18
CA ASN A 185 9.10 -5.35 15.53
C ASN A 185 9.86 -5.67 16.83
N ASP A 186 9.16 -6.13 17.88
CA ASP A 186 9.81 -6.51 19.14
C ASP A 186 10.80 -7.67 18.93
N ARG A 187 10.41 -8.69 18.15
CA ARG A 187 11.29 -9.82 17.81
C ARG A 187 12.48 -9.40 16.94
N LEU A 188 12.27 -8.43 16.03
CA LEU A 188 13.34 -7.88 15.20
C LEU A 188 14.37 -7.16 16.06
N GLN A 189 13.97 -6.34 17.03
CA GLN A 189 14.88 -5.60 17.92
C GLN A 189 15.65 -6.51 18.87
N VAL A 190 15.09 -7.63 19.29
CA VAL A 190 15.85 -8.65 20.03
C VAL A 190 17.00 -9.20 19.17
N ARG A 191 16.79 -9.38 17.87
CA ARG A 191 17.80 -9.89 16.94
C ARG A 191 18.81 -8.84 16.48
N TYR A 192 18.34 -7.59 16.32
CA TYR A 192 19.10 -6.43 15.87
C TYR A 192 18.93 -5.27 16.86
N PRO A 193 19.67 -5.29 18.00
CA PRO A 193 19.48 -4.30 19.07
C PRO A 193 19.74 -2.84 18.67
N GLN A 194 20.46 -2.61 17.55
CA GLN A 194 20.68 -1.28 16.99
C GLN A 194 19.41 -0.69 16.35
N LEU A 195 18.42 -1.51 16.01
CA LEU A 195 17.11 -1.05 15.56
C LEU A 195 16.25 -0.68 16.78
N HIS A 196 15.70 0.51 16.81
CA HIS A 196 15.00 1.03 17.99
C HIS A 196 13.69 1.72 17.69
N THR A 197 13.10 1.43 16.51
CA THR A 197 11.78 1.95 16.10
C THR A 197 10.70 1.56 17.11
N LYS A 198 9.99 2.56 17.64
CA LYS A 198 8.91 2.35 18.61
C LYS A 198 7.56 2.35 17.92
N LEU A 199 6.83 1.26 18.04
CA LEU A 199 5.48 1.12 17.49
C LEU A 199 4.48 0.97 18.66
N SER A 200 3.38 1.74 18.62
CA SER A 200 2.31 1.65 19.62
C SER A 200 1.30 0.56 19.24
N ARG A 201 0.92 -0.27 20.22
CA ARG A 201 -0.19 -1.22 20.06
C ARG A 201 -1.57 -0.56 20.22
N GLU A 202 -1.61 0.61 20.82
CA GLU A 202 -2.83 1.39 20.96
C GLU A 202 -3.16 2.06 19.62
N VAL A 203 -4.33 1.77 19.09
CA VAL A 203 -4.80 2.29 17.79
C VAL A 203 -5.84 3.37 18.03
N ALA A 204 -5.56 4.58 17.55
CA ALA A 204 -6.54 5.65 17.46
C ALA A 204 -7.41 5.47 16.21
N PHE A 205 -8.72 5.45 16.37
CA PHE A 205 -9.67 5.32 15.28
C PHE A 205 -10.36 6.65 15.02
N ILE A 206 -10.43 7.06 13.75
CA ILE A 206 -11.10 8.28 13.31
C ILE A 206 -11.74 8.03 11.94
N THR A 207 -12.88 8.65 11.67
CA THR A 207 -13.47 8.66 10.33
C THR A 207 -12.91 9.81 9.52
N THR A 208 -12.94 9.71 8.19
CA THR A 208 -12.53 10.78 7.29
C THR A 208 -13.33 12.07 7.51
N GLN A 209 -14.60 11.96 7.89
CA GLN A 209 -15.41 13.14 8.21
C GLN A 209 -15.00 13.82 9.52
N GLU A 210 -14.72 13.03 10.58
CA GLU A 210 -14.19 13.59 11.83
C GLU A 210 -12.83 14.23 11.60
N LEU A 211 -12.00 13.66 10.73
CA LEU A 211 -10.70 14.20 10.36
C LEU A 211 -10.83 15.55 9.61
N GLU A 212 -11.80 15.66 8.68
CA GLU A 212 -12.14 16.94 8.04
C GLU A 212 -12.62 17.98 9.05
N ASP A 213 -13.48 17.58 9.99
CA ASP A 213 -14.03 18.47 11.00
C ASP A 213 -12.94 19.02 11.97
N LEU A 214 -11.92 18.19 12.28
CA LEU A 214 -10.77 18.60 13.09
C LEU A 214 -9.81 19.54 12.35
N TYR A 215 -9.61 19.32 11.05
CA TYR A 215 -8.63 20.04 10.23
C TYR A 215 -9.28 20.53 8.91
N PRO A 216 -10.24 21.46 8.97
CA PRO A 216 -11.05 21.85 7.80
C PRO A 216 -10.21 22.50 6.68
N ASP A 217 -9.14 23.20 7.01
CA ASP A 217 -8.29 23.94 6.08
C ASP A 217 -7.16 23.11 5.47
N TYR A 218 -6.98 21.86 5.94
CA TYR A 218 -5.91 20.97 5.48
C TYR A 218 -6.37 20.10 4.30
N ASP A 219 -5.44 19.76 3.41
CA ASP A 219 -5.64 18.68 2.44
C ASP A 219 -5.56 17.30 3.12
N ASP A 220 -5.84 16.24 2.36
CA ASP A 220 -5.92 14.88 2.89
C ASP A 220 -4.62 14.46 3.58
N HIS A 221 -3.46 14.65 2.96
CA HIS A 221 -2.16 14.30 3.52
C HIS A 221 -1.78 15.14 4.75
N GLN A 222 -2.15 16.41 4.74
CA GLN A 222 -1.92 17.29 5.90
C GLN A 222 -2.76 16.83 7.09
N ARG A 223 -4.02 16.42 6.86
CA ARG A 223 -4.90 15.85 7.89
C ARG A 223 -4.34 14.58 8.47
N GLU A 224 -3.92 13.64 7.61
CA GLU A 224 -3.28 12.39 7.99
C GLU A 224 -2.04 12.65 8.84
N ASN A 225 -1.14 13.48 8.37
CA ASN A 225 0.10 13.83 9.09
C ASN A 225 -0.17 14.48 10.44
N ALA A 226 -1.12 15.41 10.52
CA ALA A 226 -1.46 16.08 11.77
C ALA A 226 -2.02 15.09 12.80
N PHE A 227 -2.96 14.24 12.40
CA PHE A 227 -3.58 13.27 13.29
C PHE A 227 -2.61 12.15 13.73
N VAL A 228 -1.87 11.57 12.79
CA VAL A 228 -0.95 10.45 13.07
C VAL A 228 0.26 10.91 13.89
N LYS A 229 0.66 12.18 13.78
CA LYS A 229 1.71 12.76 14.64
C LYS A 229 1.34 12.70 16.11
N ASP A 230 0.09 13.03 16.45
CA ASP A 230 -0.41 13.01 17.82
C ASP A 230 -0.85 11.60 18.26
N HIS A 231 -1.14 10.72 17.30
CA HIS A 231 -1.58 9.33 17.47
C HIS A 231 -0.71 8.38 16.64
N PRO A 232 0.50 8.01 17.10
CA PRO A 232 1.53 7.33 16.29
C PRO A 232 1.12 5.99 15.66
N THR A 233 0.00 5.40 16.07
CA THR A 233 -0.68 4.31 15.38
C THR A 233 -2.14 4.68 15.22
N ALA A 234 -2.56 4.90 13.99
CA ALA A 234 -3.91 5.38 13.67
C ALA A 234 -4.58 4.53 12.59
N CYS A 235 -5.90 4.51 12.65
CA CYS A 235 -6.75 3.90 11.64
C CYS A 235 -7.79 4.94 11.17
N ILE A 236 -7.64 5.37 9.92
CA ILE A 236 -8.55 6.33 9.28
C ILE A 236 -9.59 5.53 8.51
N MET A 237 -10.86 5.73 8.84
CA MET A 237 -11.98 4.91 8.35
C MET A 237 -12.89 5.66 7.41
N GLN A 238 -13.68 4.93 6.61
CA GLN A 238 -14.75 5.43 5.74
C GLN A 238 -14.22 6.31 4.59
N ILE A 239 -13.25 5.77 3.85
CA ILE A 239 -12.60 6.40 2.70
C ILE A 239 -13.40 6.11 1.43
N GLY A 240 -13.49 7.09 0.51
CA GLY A 240 -14.06 6.96 -0.84
C GLY A 240 -15.39 7.69 -1.04
N GLY A 241 -16.19 7.86 0.01
CA GLY A 241 -17.41 8.66 -0.03
C GLY A 241 -17.15 10.17 0.00
N LYS A 242 -18.09 10.96 -0.51
CA LYS A 242 -18.00 12.43 -0.40
C LYS A 242 -18.22 12.87 1.05
N LEU A 243 -17.34 13.74 1.53
CA LEU A 243 -17.45 14.41 2.81
C LEU A 243 -18.44 15.60 2.74
N ARG A 244 -18.68 16.29 3.86
CA ARG A 244 -19.57 17.46 3.92
C ARG A 244 -19.09 18.61 3.03
N SER A 245 -17.79 18.73 2.79
CA SER A 245 -17.21 19.66 1.83
C SER A 245 -17.59 19.36 0.36
N GLY A 246 -18.15 18.17 0.09
CA GLY A 246 -18.46 17.68 -1.25
C GLY A 246 -17.31 16.98 -1.95
N LYS A 247 -16.11 16.90 -1.33
CA LYS A 247 -14.94 16.18 -1.83
C LYS A 247 -14.77 14.87 -1.06
N PRO A 248 -14.22 13.79 -1.65
CA PRO A 248 -13.81 12.63 -0.90
C PRO A 248 -12.48 12.91 -0.17
N HIS A 249 -12.19 12.15 0.88
CA HIS A 249 -10.84 11.99 1.43
C HIS A 249 -10.18 10.81 0.75
N GLY A 250 -9.17 11.07 -0.06
CA GLY A 250 -8.50 10.05 -0.85
C GLY A 250 -9.37 9.39 -1.93
N GLY A 251 -8.77 8.53 -2.72
CA GLY A 251 -9.43 7.70 -3.72
C GLY A 251 -9.69 6.28 -3.21
N ARG A 252 -10.83 5.70 -3.57
CA ARG A 252 -11.10 4.29 -3.32
C ARG A 252 -11.96 3.73 -4.46
N ALA A 253 -11.48 2.67 -5.12
CA ALA A 253 -12.25 2.01 -6.18
C ALA A 253 -13.62 1.55 -5.68
N PRO A 254 -14.66 1.61 -6.54
CA PRO A 254 -16.04 1.34 -6.11
C PRO A 254 -16.38 -0.14 -5.98
N ASP A 255 -15.50 -1.05 -6.40
CA ASP A 255 -15.87 -2.43 -6.71
C ASP A 255 -15.21 -3.50 -5.84
N TYR A 256 -14.54 -3.11 -4.74
CA TYR A 256 -14.06 -4.08 -3.77
C TYR A 256 -14.29 -3.69 -2.30
N ASP A 257 -13.93 -2.50 -1.81
CA ASP A 257 -14.20 -2.07 -0.43
C ASP A 257 -15.54 -1.36 -0.30
N ASP A 258 -16.30 -1.68 0.74
CA ASP A 258 -17.44 -0.83 1.14
C ASP A 258 -16.91 0.45 1.77
N TRP A 259 -17.23 1.60 1.18
CA TRP A 259 -16.74 2.91 1.63
C TRP A 259 -17.14 3.27 3.06
N ASN A 260 -18.21 2.65 3.57
CA ASN A 260 -18.62 2.82 4.97
C ASN A 260 -17.90 1.88 5.95
N LEU A 261 -17.18 0.86 5.45
CA LEU A 261 -16.61 -0.23 6.23
C LEU A 261 -15.16 -0.54 5.83
N ASN A 262 -14.40 0.45 5.38
CA ASN A 262 -13.00 0.37 5.03
C ASN A 262 -12.14 1.28 5.91
N CYS A 263 -10.84 1.10 5.81
CA CYS A 263 -9.87 1.95 6.49
C CYS A 263 -8.47 1.78 5.92
N ASP A 264 -7.60 2.74 6.27
CA ASP A 264 -6.16 2.66 6.11
C ASP A 264 -5.49 2.72 7.49
N ILE A 265 -4.43 1.91 7.67
CA ILE A 265 -3.64 1.82 8.91
C ILE A 265 -2.34 2.57 8.70
N PHE A 266 -2.12 3.56 9.56
CA PHE A 266 -0.95 4.42 9.55
C PHE A 266 -0.09 4.21 10.79
N PHE A 267 1.21 4.35 10.59
CA PHE A 267 2.17 4.55 11.67
C PHE A 267 2.92 5.87 11.44
N TRP A 268 3.31 6.51 12.52
CA TRP A 268 4.21 7.66 12.45
C TRP A 268 5.62 7.18 12.09
N ASN A 269 6.19 7.72 11.04
CA ASN A 269 7.58 7.48 10.66
C ASN A 269 8.46 8.59 11.24
N ASP A 270 9.17 8.27 12.32
CA ASP A 270 10.04 9.23 13.02
C ASP A 270 11.19 9.73 12.14
N VAL A 271 11.68 8.91 11.22
CA VAL A 271 12.80 9.26 10.33
C VAL A 271 12.39 10.33 9.34
N LEU A 272 11.24 10.16 8.70
CA LEU A 272 10.73 11.12 7.71
C LEU A 272 9.86 12.22 8.33
N GLY A 273 9.43 12.07 9.59
CA GLY A 273 8.55 13.02 10.25
C GLY A 273 7.16 13.10 9.61
N GLN A 274 6.63 11.98 9.13
CA GLN A 274 5.35 11.93 8.45
C GLN A 274 4.57 10.63 8.76
N ALA A 275 3.27 10.65 8.48
CA ALA A 275 2.43 9.47 8.49
C ALA A 275 2.86 8.51 7.37
N LEU A 276 2.93 7.22 7.68
CA LEU A 276 3.22 6.16 6.71
C LEU A 276 2.07 5.17 6.70
N GLU A 277 1.33 5.13 5.60
CA GLU A 277 0.32 4.11 5.35
C GLU A 277 1.00 2.75 5.14
N ILE A 278 0.66 1.80 6.02
CA ILE A 278 1.19 0.43 5.96
C ILE A 278 0.17 -0.53 5.33
N SER A 279 -1.12 -0.28 5.51
CA SER A 279 -2.17 -1.18 5.03
C SER A 279 -3.41 -0.41 4.64
N SER A 280 -3.96 -0.79 3.49
CA SER A 280 -5.29 -0.43 3.05
C SER A 280 -6.17 -1.68 3.07
N MET A 281 -7.35 -1.60 3.74
CA MET A 281 -8.21 -2.74 3.96
C MET A 281 -9.68 -2.36 4.13
N GLY A 282 -10.58 -3.34 4.01
CA GLY A 282 -12.00 -3.11 4.27
C GLY A 282 -12.82 -4.39 4.30
N ILE A 283 -13.99 -4.28 4.92
CA ILE A 283 -15.07 -5.22 4.66
C ILE A 283 -15.53 -4.95 3.23
N ARG A 284 -15.54 -6.02 2.44
CA ARG A 284 -15.79 -5.91 0.99
C ARG A 284 -17.26 -5.57 0.71
N VAL A 285 -17.49 -4.93 -0.42
CA VAL A 285 -18.85 -4.65 -0.88
C VAL A 285 -19.71 -5.92 -0.91
N ASP A 286 -20.96 -5.84 -0.47
CA ASP A 286 -22.00 -6.79 -0.87
C ASP A 286 -22.67 -6.28 -2.16
N ALA A 287 -23.71 -6.97 -2.62
CA ALA A 287 -24.39 -6.61 -3.85
C ALA A 287 -24.97 -5.19 -3.81
N GLU A 288 -25.55 -4.80 -2.68
CA GLU A 288 -26.17 -3.48 -2.49
C GLU A 288 -25.11 -2.36 -2.47
N ALA A 289 -24.04 -2.53 -1.69
CA ALA A 289 -22.96 -1.57 -1.61
C ALA A 289 -22.25 -1.39 -2.96
N MET A 290 -21.97 -2.48 -3.69
CA MET A 290 -21.36 -2.40 -5.01
C MET A 290 -22.26 -1.71 -6.02
N ASP A 291 -23.56 -2.04 -6.06
CA ASP A 291 -24.52 -1.41 -6.96
C ASP A 291 -24.55 0.11 -6.76
N ARG A 292 -24.67 0.54 -5.51
CA ARG A 292 -24.65 1.96 -5.13
C ARG A 292 -23.33 2.65 -5.54
N GLN A 293 -22.19 2.03 -5.19
CA GLN A 293 -20.86 2.62 -5.41
C GLN A 293 -20.52 2.74 -6.89
N LEU A 294 -20.87 1.75 -7.73
CA LEU A 294 -20.70 1.81 -9.18
C LEU A 294 -21.48 2.95 -9.79
N THR A 295 -22.75 3.15 -9.38
CA THR A 295 -23.58 4.27 -9.84
C THR A 295 -22.99 5.62 -9.44
N VAL A 296 -22.59 5.77 -8.17
CA VAL A 296 -22.00 7.03 -7.66
C VAL A 296 -20.69 7.39 -8.38
N SER A 297 -19.91 6.37 -8.76
CA SER A 297 -18.63 6.53 -9.47
C SER A 297 -18.77 6.63 -10.99
N GLY A 298 -19.97 6.44 -11.55
CA GLY A 298 -20.18 6.43 -13.01
C GLY A 298 -19.52 5.23 -13.71
N CYS A 299 -19.36 4.11 -12.99
CA CYS A 299 -18.71 2.87 -13.47
C CYS A 299 -19.74 1.76 -13.75
N ASP A 300 -20.93 2.10 -14.24
CA ASP A 300 -22.03 1.15 -14.45
C ASP A 300 -21.72 0.06 -15.48
N ASP A 301 -20.84 0.34 -16.42
CA ASP A 301 -20.32 -0.61 -17.42
C ASP A 301 -19.68 -1.85 -16.80
N ARG A 302 -19.03 -1.69 -15.64
CA ARG A 302 -18.37 -2.80 -14.91
C ARG A 302 -19.34 -3.89 -14.44
N ARG A 303 -20.65 -3.61 -14.32
CA ARG A 303 -21.68 -4.62 -13.97
C ARG A 303 -21.69 -5.80 -14.93
N GLN A 304 -21.22 -5.61 -16.18
CA GLN A 304 -21.17 -6.64 -17.20
C GLN A 304 -20.00 -7.62 -17.05
N LEU A 305 -18.98 -7.25 -16.28
CA LEU A 305 -17.79 -8.10 -16.08
C LEU A 305 -18.11 -9.34 -15.25
N PRO A 306 -17.45 -10.48 -15.49
CA PRO A 306 -17.76 -11.76 -14.84
C PRO A 306 -17.76 -11.72 -13.31
N PHE A 307 -16.74 -11.10 -12.70
CA PHE A 307 -16.64 -10.96 -11.25
C PHE A 307 -17.81 -10.16 -10.68
N HIS A 308 -18.14 -9.02 -11.31
CA HIS A 308 -19.20 -8.11 -10.84
C HIS A 308 -20.59 -8.77 -10.93
N LYS A 309 -20.87 -9.51 -12.03
CA LYS A 309 -22.09 -10.31 -12.15
C LYS A 309 -22.22 -11.33 -11.02
N MET A 310 -21.16 -12.08 -10.74
CA MET A 310 -21.19 -13.07 -9.67
C MET A 310 -21.45 -12.44 -8.30
N LEU A 311 -20.93 -11.24 -8.04
CA LEU A 311 -21.12 -10.56 -6.79
C LEU A 311 -22.55 -10.02 -6.66
N LEU A 312 -23.04 -9.35 -7.70
CA LEU A 312 -24.43 -8.82 -7.74
C LEU A 312 -25.49 -9.91 -7.61
N GLU A 313 -25.22 -11.11 -8.14
CA GLU A 313 -26.06 -12.30 -8.00
C GLU A 313 -25.90 -13.02 -6.64
N GLY A 314 -25.11 -12.49 -5.73
CA GLY A 314 -24.88 -13.07 -4.41
C GLY A 314 -24.11 -14.40 -4.44
N LYS A 315 -23.38 -14.69 -5.50
CA LYS A 315 -22.63 -15.94 -5.69
C LYS A 315 -21.25 -15.95 -5.02
N LEU A 316 -20.76 -14.81 -4.49
CA LEU A 316 -19.49 -14.72 -3.80
C LEU A 316 -19.69 -14.61 -2.28
N PRO A 317 -18.75 -15.13 -1.44
CA PRO A 317 -18.85 -15.02 -0.01
C PRO A 317 -18.73 -13.56 0.45
N LEU A 318 -19.27 -13.22 1.63
CA LEU A 318 -18.96 -11.98 2.32
C LEU A 318 -17.56 -12.06 2.89
N THR A 319 -16.77 -11.01 2.71
CA THR A 319 -15.35 -11.04 3.07
C THR A 319 -14.87 -9.71 3.65
N ILE A 320 -13.75 -9.79 4.38
CA ILE A 320 -12.88 -8.67 4.77
C ILE A 320 -11.50 -8.96 4.21
N GLY A 321 -10.79 -7.95 3.74
CA GLY A 321 -9.46 -8.15 3.21
C GLY A 321 -8.71 -6.85 3.02
N GLY A 322 -7.44 -6.96 2.61
CA GLY A 322 -6.55 -5.82 2.43
C GLY A 322 -5.21 -6.23 1.85
N GLY A 323 -4.33 -5.24 1.75
CA GLY A 323 -2.93 -5.40 1.41
C GLY A 323 -2.06 -4.72 2.48
N ILE A 324 -0.97 -5.37 2.87
CA ILE A 324 0.03 -4.82 3.79
C ILE A 324 1.34 -4.71 3.02
N GLY A 325 1.88 -3.49 2.90
CA GLY A 325 3.11 -3.23 2.15
C GLY A 325 4.33 -3.89 2.80
N GLN A 326 4.95 -4.84 2.10
CA GLN A 326 6.11 -5.59 2.64
C GLN A 326 7.34 -4.68 2.79
N SER A 327 7.65 -3.93 1.73
CA SER A 327 8.77 -2.99 1.74
C SER A 327 8.52 -1.80 2.66
N ARG A 328 7.31 -1.25 2.69
CA ARG A 328 6.95 -0.18 3.63
C ARG A 328 7.08 -0.61 5.09
N LEU A 329 6.65 -1.85 5.42
CA LEU A 329 6.80 -2.39 6.77
C LEU A 329 8.26 -2.58 7.15
N SER A 330 9.07 -3.11 6.22
CA SER A 330 10.52 -3.25 6.42
C SER A 330 11.20 -1.91 6.63
N MET A 331 10.87 -0.90 5.80
CA MET A 331 11.35 0.46 5.90
C MET A 331 11.03 1.07 7.28
N LEU A 332 9.78 0.95 7.74
CA LEU A 332 9.34 1.45 9.04
C LEU A 332 10.12 0.80 10.19
N MET A 333 10.18 -0.53 10.25
CA MET A 333 10.79 -1.28 11.34
C MET A 333 12.31 -1.08 11.41
N MET A 334 12.96 -0.90 10.27
CA MET A 334 14.40 -0.70 10.19
C MET A 334 14.82 0.77 10.28
N GLY A 335 13.86 1.70 10.30
CA GLY A 335 14.13 3.13 10.39
C GLY A 335 14.85 3.67 9.14
N CYS A 336 14.44 3.25 7.96
CA CYS A 336 15.03 3.68 6.69
C CYS A 336 14.44 5.02 6.22
N ALA A 337 15.25 5.84 5.57
CA ALA A 337 14.84 7.12 5.00
C ALA A 337 14.26 6.98 3.58
N HIS A 338 14.61 5.91 2.87
CA HIS A 338 14.13 5.67 1.51
C HIS A 338 13.75 4.20 1.32
N ILE A 339 12.62 3.95 0.64
CA ILE A 339 12.12 2.59 0.40
C ILE A 339 13.12 1.73 -0.41
N GLY A 340 13.96 2.35 -1.22
CA GLY A 340 15.03 1.68 -1.97
C GLY A 340 16.12 1.06 -1.12
N GLU A 341 16.21 1.39 0.18
CA GLU A 341 17.10 0.71 1.11
C GLU A 341 16.64 -0.72 1.44
N VAL A 342 15.36 -1.00 1.25
CA VAL A 342 14.73 -2.29 1.57
C VAL A 342 14.06 -2.96 0.37
N GLN A 343 14.09 -2.32 -0.78
CA GLN A 343 13.46 -2.82 -2.02
C GLN A 343 14.36 -2.58 -3.23
N SER A 344 14.73 -3.65 -3.91
CA SER A 344 15.40 -3.53 -5.21
C SER A 344 14.39 -3.12 -6.28
N SER A 345 14.64 -1.99 -6.93
CA SER A 345 13.77 -1.40 -7.96
C SER A 345 14.59 -0.58 -8.96
N VAL A 346 13.90 0.19 -9.80
CA VAL A 346 14.51 1.15 -10.73
C VAL A 346 14.17 2.55 -10.26
N TRP A 347 15.18 3.40 -10.15
CA TRP A 347 15.07 4.76 -9.64
C TRP A 347 15.50 5.76 -10.71
N ASP A 348 14.93 6.95 -10.67
CA ASP A 348 15.38 8.04 -11.52
C ASP A 348 16.78 8.53 -11.11
N PRO A 349 17.54 9.15 -12.03
CA PRO A 349 18.92 9.59 -11.74
C PRO A 349 19.03 10.59 -10.59
N GLU A 350 18.00 11.38 -10.33
CA GLU A 350 17.98 12.39 -9.29
C GLU A 350 17.87 11.74 -7.90
N THR A 351 16.97 10.75 -7.76
CA THR A 351 16.86 9.89 -6.57
C THR A 351 18.19 9.18 -6.28
N VAL A 352 18.78 8.54 -7.28
CA VAL A 352 20.07 7.85 -7.13
C VAL A 352 21.15 8.81 -6.63
N HIS A 353 21.27 9.96 -7.26
CA HIS A 353 22.29 10.97 -6.88
C HIS A 353 22.07 11.52 -5.47
N ALA A 354 20.82 11.81 -5.09
CA ALA A 354 20.50 12.30 -3.75
C ALA A 354 20.84 11.26 -2.66
N CYS A 355 20.50 10.00 -2.89
CA CYS A 355 20.79 8.90 -1.97
C CYS A 355 22.30 8.66 -1.85
N GLU A 356 23.03 8.60 -2.98
CA GLU A 356 24.48 8.44 -2.97
C GLU A 356 25.20 9.57 -2.24
N ALA A 357 24.80 10.83 -2.47
CA ALA A 357 25.36 12.01 -1.80
C ALA A 357 25.16 11.99 -0.27
N ALA A 358 24.09 11.32 0.20
CA ALA A 358 23.77 11.14 1.62
C ALA A 358 24.33 9.84 2.21
N GLY A 359 25.04 9.01 1.42
CA GLY A 359 25.56 7.72 1.88
C GLY A 359 24.51 6.63 2.00
N ILE A 360 23.32 6.85 1.44
CA ILE A 360 22.24 5.86 1.36
C ILE A 360 22.49 4.95 0.17
N LYS A 361 22.47 3.64 0.41
CA LYS A 361 22.64 2.63 -0.63
C LYS A 361 21.28 2.06 -1.02
N LEU A 362 20.92 2.24 -2.29
CA LEU A 362 19.74 1.63 -2.88
C LEU A 362 20.07 0.19 -3.31
N LEU A 363 19.15 -0.76 -3.01
CA LEU A 363 19.32 -2.19 -3.32
C LEU A 363 19.18 -2.50 -4.80
#